data_0b780bb1f7f5aec21643a58259bfcb5e
#
_entry.id   0b780bb1f7f5aec21643a58259bfcb5e
#
_cell.length_a   1.000
_cell.length_b   1.000
_cell.length_c   1.000
_cell.angle_alpha   90.00
_cell.angle_beta   90.00
_cell.angle_gamma   90.00
#
_symmetry.space_group_name_H-M   'P 1'
#
loop_
_entity.id
_entity.type
_entity.pdbx_description
1 polymer ?
#
loop_
_entity_poly.entity_id
_entity_poly.type
_entity_poly.pdbx_seq_one_letter_code
_entity_poly.pdbx_strand_id
1 'polypeptide(L)'
;MQRIFQVAAFLAVLPLFALVFYVTLRALPWLSPALLTNNPLDQDPGILNAIVGSLQMTALAILVTGPIGIAGGVYLSEFASSRVATIGEFVIDIMLGIPSIVAGIFAFLVLVPILGFSGWAASAALGVLTLPIVMRTTQEVMRLVPPSIREASLALGVPVWRTTLLVTLRTALPGVLTGLVLATSRGLGETAPLLMTARGTNAENFLDFGTTMNAMPIVIYQYAGAADERSIGQAWATALVLMVIALALNVLVRWRTVNSRVA
;
A
#
# COMPACT_ATOMS: atom_id res chain seq x y z
N MET A 1 -10.41 -26.15 -25.07
CA MET A 1 -10.07 -25.65 -23.72
C MET A 1 -9.22 -24.36 -23.76
N GLN A 2 -8.10 -24.29 -24.49
CA GLN A 2 -7.21 -23.10 -24.51
C GLN A 2 -7.95 -21.79 -24.89
N ARG A 3 -8.83 -21.82 -25.91
CA ARG A 3 -9.64 -20.65 -26.33
C ARG A 3 -10.61 -20.19 -25.24
N ILE A 4 -11.18 -21.11 -24.47
CA ILE A 4 -12.10 -20.78 -23.36
C ILE A 4 -11.33 -20.02 -22.26
N PHE A 5 -10.13 -20.48 -21.89
CA PHE A 5 -9.29 -19.80 -20.92
C PHE A 5 -8.82 -18.42 -21.40
N GLN A 6 -8.48 -18.29 -22.70
CA GLN A 6 -8.13 -17.00 -23.29
C GLN A 6 -9.28 -15.98 -23.25
N VAL A 7 -10.49 -16.44 -23.64
CA VAL A 7 -11.70 -15.59 -23.57
C VAL A 7 -12.03 -15.21 -22.13
N ALA A 8 -11.97 -16.15 -21.20
CA ALA A 8 -12.23 -15.87 -19.79
C ALA A 8 -11.20 -14.87 -19.22
N ALA A 9 -9.92 -15.03 -19.55
CA ALA A 9 -8.86 -14.08 -19.14
C ALA A 9 -9.10 -12.68 -19.74
N PHE A 10 -9.47 -12.60 -21.02
CA PHE A 10 -9.79 -11.33 -21.68
C PHE A 10 -11.00 -10.65 -21.02
N LEU A 11 -12.09 -11.39 -20.79
CA LEU A 11 -13.28 -10.86 -20.12
C LEU A 11 -13.01 -10.41 -18.69
N ALA A 12 -12.11 -11.07 -17.95
CA ALA A 12 -11.73 -10.68 -16.60
C ALA A 12 -10.92 -9.37 -16.57
N VAL A 13 -10.14 -9.09 -17.61
CA VAL A 13 -9.29 -7.89 -17.68
C VAL A 13 -10.02 -6.69 -18.30
N LEU A 14 -11.05 -6.95 -19.12
CA LEU A 14 -11.82 -5.91 -19.83
C LEU A 14 -12.39 -4.81 -18.89
N PRO A 15 -13.02 -5.12 -17.73
CA PRO A 15 -13.51 -4.10 -16.81
C PRO A 15 -12.40 -3.17 -16.28
N LEU A 16 -11.21 -3.70 -16.05
CA LEU A 16 -10.06 -2.91 -15.63
C LEU A 16 -9.65 -1.89 -16.70
N PHE A 17 -9.53 -2.34 -17.95
CA PHE A 17 -9.23 -1.43 -19.07
C PHE A 17 -10.33 -0.39 -19.27
N ALA A 18 -11.60 -0.79 -19.17
CA ALA A 18 -12.72 0.13 -19.29
C ALA A 18 -12.68 1.21 -18.19
N LEU A 19 -12.37 0.82 -16.94
CA LEU A 19 -12.23 1.73 -15.82
C LEU A 19 -11.07 2.72 -16.03
N VAL A 20 -9.89 2.22 -16.37
CA VAL A 20 -8.71 3.06 -16.64
C VAL A 20 -8.99 4.04 -17.77
N PHE A 21 -9.58 3.57 -18.86
CA PHE A 21 -9.96 4.40 -20.01
C PHE A 21 -10.98 5.46 -19.62
N TYR A 22 -12.04 5.09 -18.89
CA TYR A 22 -13.08 6.02 -18.46
C TYR A 22 -12.55 7.09 -17.52
N VAL A 23 -11.75 6.70 -16.51
CA VAL A 23 -11.10 7.66 -15.59
C VAL A 23 -10.21 8.62 -16.38
N THR A 24 -9.43 8.11 -17.33
CA THR A 24 -8.54 8.93 -18.15
C THR A 24 -9.33 9.96 -18.97
N LEU A 25 -10.40 9.53 -19.66
CA LEU A 25 -11.23 10.44 -20.46
C LEU A 25 -11.87 11.56 -19.61
N ARG A 26 -12.31 11.23 -18.39
CA ARG A 26 -12.93 12.20 -17.48
C ARG A 26 -11.92 13.13 -16.84
N ALA A 27 -10.70 12.67 -16.60
CA ALA A 27 -9.64 13.43 -15.97
C ALA A 27 -8.92 14.38 -16.91
N LEU A 28 -8.72 14.02 -18.19
CA LEU A 28 -7.92 14.78 -19.16
C LEU A 28 -8.24 16.27 -19.24
N PRO A 29 -9.52 16.73 -19.29
CA PRO A 29 -9.84 18.15 -19.37
C PRO A 29 -9.42 18.96 -18.13
N TRP A 30 -9.20 18.30 -17.01
CA TRP A 30 -8.92 18.89 -15.70
C TRP A 30 -7.45 18.77 -15.28
N LEU A 31 -6.63 18.09 -16.09
CA LEU A 31 -5.19 18.00 -15.84
C LEU A 31 -4.52 19.30 -16.26
N SER A 32 -3.90 19.95 -15.29
CA SER A 32 -3.05 21.12 -15.50
C SER A 32 -1.77 21.00 -14.67
N PRO A 33 -0.69 21.69 -15.02
CA PRO A 33 0.48 21.77 -14.14
C PRO A 33 0.12 22.34 -12.77
N ALA A 34 -0.76 23.34 -12.72
CA ALA A 34 -1.25 23.97 -11.50
C ALA A 34 -1.95 22.96 -10.57
N LEU A 35 -2.72 22.01 -11.12
CA LEU A 35 -3.33 20.94 -10.31
C LEU A 35 -2.29 20.17 -9.48
N LEU A 36 -1.10 19.92 -10.03
CA LEU A 36 -0.06 19.10 -9.39
C LEU A 36 0.87 19.92 -8.50
N THR A 37 1.02 21.22 -8.75
CA THR A 37 2.01 22.08 -8.08
C THR A 37 1.44 23.06 -7.08
N ASN A 38 0.14 23.35 -7.17
CA ASN A 38 -0.53 24.32 -6.33
C ASN A 38 -1.27 23.62 -5.15
N ASN A 39 -1.52 24.39 -4.12
CA ASN A 39 -2.33 23.97 -2.99
C ASN A 39 -3.80 24.35 -3.17
N PRO A 40 -4.73 23.79 -2.39
CA PRO A 40 -6.17 24.08 -2.54
C PRO A 40 -6.57 25.55 -2.34
N LEU A 41 -5.76 26.34 -1.63
CA LEU A 41 -6.03 27.75 -1.33
C LEU A 41 -5.37 28.74 -2.30
N ASP A 42 -4.61 28.24 -3.28
CA ASP A 42 -3.98 29.09 -4.29
C ASP A 42 -5.03 29.69 -5.27
N GLN A 43 -4.64 30.72 -6.04
CA GLN A 43 -5.53 31.35 -7.04
C GLN A 43 -6.05 30.34 -8.06
N ASP A 44 -5.21 29.38 -8.46
CA ASP A 44 -5.61 28.22 -9.26
C ASP A 44 -5.45 26.96 -8.40
N PRO A 45 -6.54 26.51 -7.73
CA PRO A 45 -6.48 25.44 -6.74
C PRO A 45 -5.96 24.12 -7.29
N GLY A 46 -4.99 23.53 -6.58
CA GLY A 46 -4.39 22.24 -6.88
C GLY A 46 -4.57 21.23 -5.75
N ILE A 47 -3.82 20.13 -5.85
CA ILE A 47 -3.88 18.98 -4.93
C ILE A 47 -2.51 18.61 -4.36
N LEU A 48 -1.52 19.51 -4.41
CA LEU A 48 -0.15 19.23 -3.98
C LEU A 48 -0.10 18.72 -2.53
N ASN A 49 -0.84 19.36 -1.62
CA ASN A 49 -0.91 18.94 -0.22
C ASN A 49 -1.44 17.51 -0.06
N ALA A 50 -2.39 17.09 -0.90
CA ALA A 50 -2.96 15.74 -0.88
C ALA A 50 -1.99 14.69 -1.47
N ILE A 51 -1.25 15.05 -2.52
CA ILE A 51 -0.20 14.19 -3.09
C ILE A 51 0.89 13.94 -2.04
N VAL A 52 1.44 15.02 -1.47
CA VAL A 52 2.51 14.94 -0.47
C VAL A 52 2.04 14.21 0.78
N GLY A 53 0.85 14.54 1.29
CA GLY A 53 0.30 13.89 2.48
C GLY A 53 0.04 12.38 2.28
N SER A 54 -0.51 11.97 1.12
CA SER A 54 -0.67 10.54 0.80
C SER A 54 0.67 9.80 0.82
N LEU A 55 1.68 10.37 0.16
CA LEU A 55 3.01 9.76 0.07
C LEU A 55 3.68 9.69 1.44
N GLN A 56 3.62 10.75 2.23
CA GLN A 56 4.24 10.81 3.56
C GLN A 56 3.59 9.85 4.55
N MET A 57 2.25 9.87 4.68
CA MET A 57 1.55 8.98 5.61
C MET A 57 1.75 7.52 5.24
N THR A 58 1.69 7.18 3.95
CA THR A 58 1.95 5.81 3.49
C THR A 58 3.41 5.41 3.68
N ALA A 59 4.36 6.30 3.36
CA ALA A 59 5.78 6.02 3.57
C ALA A 59 6.10 5.76 5.05
N LEU A 60 5.55 6.57 5.96
CA LEU A 60 5.74 6.36 7.40
C LEU A 60 5.10 5.05 7.87
N ALA A 61 3.90 4.73 7.40
CA ALA A 61 3.26 3.44 7.69
C ALA A 61 4.16 2.27 7.27
N ILE A 62 4.66 2.28 6.03
CA ILE A 62 5.51 1.20 5.50
C ILE A 62 6.89 1.18 6.13
N LEU A 63 7.46 2.33 6.49
CA LEU A 63 8.74 2.41 7.19
C LEU A 63 8.71 1.65 8.54
N VAL A 64 7.57 1.70 9.22
CA VAL A 64 7.37 0.99 10.50
C VAL A 64 6.92 -0.45 10.26
N THR A 65 5.89 -0.65 9.45
CA THR A 65 5.28 -1.98 9.27
C THR A 65 6.07 -2.89 8.34
N GLY A 66 6.88 -2.34 7.44
CA GLY A 66 7.74 -3.11 6.55
C GLY A 66 8.72 -4.02 7.32
N PRO A 67 9.62 -3.45 8.14
CA PRO A 67 10.54 -4.26 8.94
C PRO A 67 9.84 -5.22 9.89
N ILE A 68 8.78 -4.79 10.58
CA ILE A 68 8.01 -5.62 11.51
C ILE A 68 7.34 -6.78 10.75
N GLY A 69 6.70 -6.48 9.62
CA GLY A 69 6.01 -7.48 8.80
C GLY A 69 6.96 -8.50 8.19
N ILE A 70 8.14 -8.03 7.72
CA ILE A 70 9.18 -8.95 7.20
C ILE A 70 9.70 -9.83 8.34
N ALA A 71 10.05 -9.26 9.50
CA ALA A 71 10.53 -10.04 10.62
C ALA A 71 9.49 -11.06 11.11
N GLY A 72 8.22 -10.65 11.21
CA GLY A 72 7.11 -11.55 11.57
C GLY A 72 6.89 -12.65 10.54
N GLY A 73 6.90 -12.35 9.24
CA GLY A 73 6.76 -13.33 8.17
C GLY A 73 7.93 -14.34 8.14
N VAL A 74 9.16 -13.88 8.33
CA VAL A 74 10.35 -14.72 8.47
C VAL A 74 10.23 -15.62 9.68
N TYR A 75 9.84 -15.06 10.83
CA TYR A 75 9.66 -15.84 12.05
C TYR A 75 8.62 -16.96 11.89
N LEU A 76 7.46 -16.63 11.32
CA LEU A 76 6.37 -17.60 11.11
C LEU A 76 6.74 -18.68 10.08
N SER A 77 7.62 -18.35 9.12
CA SER A 77 8.08 -19.30 8.10
C SER A 77 9.16 -20.26 8.61
N GLU A 78 10.16 -19.74 9.36
CA GLU A 78 11.41 -20.44 9.60
C GLU A 78 11.62 -20.89 11.07
N PHE A 79 11.03 -20.18 12.03
CA PHE A 79 11.34 -20.37 13.45
C PHE A 79 10.14 -20.78 14.31
N ALA A 80 8.92 -20.49 13.87
CA ALA A 80 7.73 -20.75 14.66
C ALA A 80 7.44 -22.25 14.77
N SER A 81 7.09 -22.71 15.98
CA SER A 81 6.52 -24.05 16.13
C SER A 81 5.20 -24.17 15.36
N SER A 82 4.79 -25.38 15.01
CA SER A 82 3.56 -25.63 14.24
C SER A 82 2.33 -24.92 14.81
N ARG A 83 2.16 -24.93 16.15
CA ARG A 83 1.04 -24.23 16.81
C ARG A 83 1.12 -22.72 16.67
N VAL A 84 2.31 -22.14 16.88
CA VAL A 84 2.52 -20.68 16.75
C VAL A 84 2.32 -20.23 15.32
N ALA A 85 2.83 -20.98 14.34
CA ALA A 85 2.62 -20.71 12.93
C ALA A 85 1.12 -20.70 12.57
N THR A 86 0.37 -21.73 12.99
CA THR A 86 -1.08 -21.83 12.73
C THR A 86 -1.86 -20.67 13.36
N ILE A 87 -1.54 -20.32 14.61
CA ILE A 87 -2.20 -19.18 15.27
C ILE A 87 -1.84 -17.86 14.57
N GLY A 88 -0.57 -17.68 14.22
CA GLY A 88 -0.11 -16.48 13.51
C GLY A 88 -0.78 -16.32 12.14
N GLU A 89 -0.88 -17.41 11.37
CA GLU A 89 -1.61 -17.42 10.09
C GLU A 89 -3.08 -17.06 10.27
N PHE A 90 -3.74 -17.64 11.25
CA PHE A 90 -5.14 -17.34 11.57
C PHE A 90 -5.35 -15.87 11.92
N VAL A 91 -4.45 -15.27 12.73
CA VAL A 91 -4.51 -13.83 13.07
C VAL A 91 -4.30 -12.98 11.83
N ILE A 92 -3.32 -13.29 10.98
CA ILE A 92 -3.07 -12.59 9.73
C ILE A 92 -4.30 -12.65 8.82
N ASP A 93 -4.91 -13.82 8.67
CA ASP A 93 -6.08 -14.03 7.82
C ASP A 93 -7.30 -13.25 8.33
N ILE A 94 -7.51 -13.18 9.65
CA ILE A 94 -8.54 -12.32 10.25
C ILE A 94 -8.26 -10.85 9.91
N MET A 95 -7.02 -10.37 10.12
CA MET A 95 -6.66 -8.98 9.84
C MET A 95 -6.85 -8.61 8.37
N LEU A 96 -6.52 -9.51 7.43
CA LEU A 96 -6.75 -9.33 6.00
C LEU A 96 -8.23 -9.30 5.63
N GLY A 97 -9.08 -9.99 6.40
CA GLY A 97 -10.53 -10.04 6.21
C GLY A 97 -11.30 -8.86 6.80
N ILE A 98 -10.67 -8.02 7.64
CA ILE A 98 -11.34 -6.87 8.25
C ILE A 98 -11.66 -5.81 7.18
N PRO A 99 -12.94 -5.36 7.05
CA PRO A 99 -13.29 -4.24 6.19
C PRO A 99 -12.52 -2.97 6.61
N SER A 100 -11.96 -2.24 5.64
CA SER A 100 -11.13 -1.06 5.94
C SER A 100 -11.86 0.03 6.73
N ILE A 101 -13.17 0.15 6.55
CA ILE A 101 -13.99 1.08 7.33
C ILE A 101 -14.04 0.69 8.83
N VAL A 102 -14.11 -0.61 9.13
CA VAL A 102 -14.10 -1.11 10.52
C VAL A 102 -12.73 -0.84 11.15
N ALA A 103 -11.64 -1.11 10.42
CA ALA A 103 -10.29 -0.76 10.86
C ALA A 103 -10.13 0.76 11.08
N GLY A 104 -10.75 1.59 10.21
CA GLY A 104 -10.78 3.04 10.36
C GLY A 104 -11.50 3.51 11.62
N ILE A 105 -12.69 2.94 11.91
CA ILE A 105 -13.44 3.24 13.14
C ILE A 105 -12.65 2.81 14.38
N PHE A 106 -12.03 1.63 14.34
CA PHE A 106 -11.19 1.17 15.45
C PHE A 106 -10.00 2.12 15.68
N ALA A 107 -9.30 2.49 14.60
CA ALA A 107 -8.20 3.45 14.68
C ALA A 107 -8.66 4.82 15.21
N PHE A 108 -9.84 5.30 14.80
CA PHE A 108 -10.44 6.52 15.32
C PHE A 108 -10.67 6.43 16.84
N LEU A 109 -11.29 5.36 17.31
CA LEU A 109 -11.62 5.19 18.74
C LEU A 109 -10.38 5.04 19.62
N VAL A 110 -9.30 4.45 19.11
CA VAL A 110 -8.09 4.15 19.89
C VAL A 110 -7.01 5.21 19.72
N LEU A 111 -6.77 5.67 18.49
CA LEU A 111 -5.63 6.54 18.18
C LEU A 111 -5.96 8.02 18.28
N VAL A 112 -7.14 8.43 17.83
CA VAL A 112 -7.51 9.86 17.81
C VAL A 112 -7.63 10.47 19.22
N PRO A 113 -8.14 9.79 20.25
CA PRO A 113 -8.12 10.31 21.62
C PRO A 113 -6.70 10.58 22.18
N ILE A 114 -5.70 9.88 21.66
CA ILE A 114 -4.29 9.98 22.13
C ILE A 114 -3.50 10.94 21.25
N LEU A 115 -3.63 10.85 19.94
CA LEU A 115 -2.80 11.54 18.94
C LEU A 115 -3.51 12.72 18.26
N GLY A 116 -4.81 12.92 18.53
CA GLY A 116 -5.64 13.86 17.79
C GLY A 116 -5.88 13.39 16.34
N PHE A 117 -6.63 14.18 15.57
CA PHE A 117 -6.68 14.05 14.12
C PHE A 117 -5.33 14.49 13.56
N SER A 118 -4.54 13.56 13.04
CA SER A 118 -3.15 13.81 12.71
C SER A 118 -2.59 12.84 11.68
N GLY A 119 -1.48 13.23 11.04
CA GLY A 119 -0.72 12.35 10.19
C GLY A 119 -0.17 11.12 10.92
N TRP A 120 0.14 11.24 12.22
CA TRP A 120 0.56 10.11 13.05
C TRP A 120 -0.55 9.06 13.20
N ALA A 121 -1.77 9.51 13.57
CA ALA A 121 -2.91 8.61 13.70
C ALA A 121 -3.25 7.94 12.36
N ALA A 122 -3.18 8.70 11.26
CA ALA A 122 -3.42 8.20 9.92
C ALA A 122 -2.37 7.16 9.49
N SER A 123 -1.09 7.44 9.70
CA SER A 123 0.00 6.50 9.37
C SER A 123 -0.10 5.22 10.19
N ALA A 124 -0.44 5.31 11.47
CA ALA A 124 -0.65 4.14 12.32
C ALA A 124 -1.87 3.31 11.86
N ALA A 125 -2.98 3.97 11.47
CA ALA A 125 -4.16 3.30 10.91
C ALA A 125 -3.84 2.56 9.61
N LEU A 126 -3.09 3.19 8.69
CA LEU A 126 -2.57 2.53 7.49
C LEU A 126 -1.65 1.35 7.83
N GLY A 127 -0.83 1.52 8.88
CA GLY A 127 0.06 0.47 9.35
C GLY A 127 -0.68 -0.80 9.77
N VAL A 128 -1.78 -0.67 10.50
CA VAL A 128 -2.62 -1.80 10.91
C VAL A 128 -3.11 -2.60 9.70
N LEU A 129 -3.45 -1.93 8.59
CA LEU A 129 -3.95 -2.59 7.37
C LEU A 129 -2.82 -3.16 6.50
N THR A 130 -1.66 -2.53 6.48
CA THR A 130 -0.55 -2.94 5.61
C THR A 130 0.32 -4.02 6.23
N LEU A 131 0.42 -4.06 7.56
CA LEU A 131 1.21 -5.04 8.30
C LEU A 131 0.91 -6.51 7.91
N PRO A 132 -0.36 -6.98 7.96
CA PRO A 132 -0.67 -8.36 7.64
C PRO A 132 -0.34 -8.71 6.18
N ILE A 133 -0.42 -7.75 5.25
CA ILE A 133 -0.06 -7.97 3.85
C ILE A 133 1.43 -8.27 3.74
N VAL A 134 2.28 -7.46 4.40
CA VAL A 134 3.73 -7.66 4.39
C VAL A 134 4.11 -8.97 5.08
N MET A 135 3.48 -9.28 6.22
CA MET A 135 3.71 -10.55 6.93
C MET A 135 3.35 -11.76 6.06
N ARG A 136 2.16 -11.75 5.48
CA ARG A 136 1.65 -12.85 4.65
C ARG A 136 2.51 -13.08 3.43
N THR A 137 2.77 -12.01 2.66
CA THR A 137 3.59 -12.12 1.44
C THR A 137 5.02 -12.55 1.75
N THR A 138 5.62 -12.07 2.83
CA THR A 138 6.96 -12.51 3.25
C THR A 138 6.96 -13.98 3.60
N GLN A 139 6.01 -14.44 4.41
CA GLN A 139 5.88 -15.85 4.79
C GLN A 139 5.73 -16.76 3.56
N GLU A 140 4.86 -16.38 2.62
CA GLU A 140 4.61 -17.17 1.41
C GLU A 140 5.85 -17.27 0.52
N VAL A 141 6.55 -16.17 0.25
CA VAL A 141 7.75 -16.22 -0.60
C VAL A 141 8.92 -16.90 0.06
N MET A 142 9.06 -16.85 1.40
CA MET A 142 10.04 -17.63 2.14
C MET A 142 9.80 -19.14 1.97
N ARG A 143 8.54 -19.58 2.01
CA ARG A 143 8.16 -20.99 1.80
C ARG A 143 8.42 -21.48 0.37
N LEU A 144 8.45 -20.59 -0.61
CA LEU A 144 8.75 -20.95 -2.00
C LEU A 144 10.25 -21.23 -2.25
N VAL A 145 11.15 -20.86 -1.33
CA VAL A 145 12.57 -21.18 -1.45
C VAL A 145 12.79 -22.68 -1.29
N PRO A 146 13.42 -23.38 -2.28
CA PRO A 146 13.60 -24.80 -2.25
C PRO A 146 14.32 -25.30 -0.98
N PRO A 147 13.87 -26.39 -0.33
CA PRO A 147 14.54 -26.98 0.85
C PRO A 147 16.00 -27.30 0.60
N SER A 148 16.35 -27.74 -0.62
CA SER A 148 17.73 -28.08 -1.00
C SER A 148 18.73 -26.94 -0.79
N ILE A 149 18.30 -25.67 -0.96
CA ILE A 149 19.16 -24.50 -0.73
C ILE A 149 19.47 -24.37 0.77
N ARG A 150 18.47 -24.58 1.64
CA ARG A 150 18.63 -24.56 3.09
C ARG A 150 19.53 -25.71 3.57
N GLU A 151 19.27 -26.92 3.09
CA GLU A 151 20.03 -28.11 3.42
C GLU A 151 21.50 -28.00 2.99
N ALA A 152 21.79 -27.49 1.79
CA ALA A 152 23.13 -27.23 1.33
C ALA A 152 23.91 -26.25 2.23
N SER A 153 23.25 -25.17 2.67
CA SER A 153 23.85 -24.21 3.60
C SER A 153 24.15 -24.85 4.96
N LEU A 154 23.22 -25.63 5.49
CA LEU A 154 23.39 -26.33 6.77
C LEU A 154 24.47 -27.39 6.70
N ALA A 155 24.59 -28.11 5.57
CA ALA A 155 25.64 -29.12 5.34
C ALA A 155 27.06 -28.49 5.31
N LEU A 156 27.17 -27.19 4.95
CA LEU A 156 28.43 -26.43 5.05
C LEU A 156 28.71 -25.91 6.48
N GLY A 157 27.91 -26.29 7.47
CA GLY A 157 28.09 -25.90 8.87
C GLY A 157 27.59 -24.48 9.19
N VAL A 158 26.83 -23.83 8.27
CA VAL A 158 26.26 -22.51 8.53
C VAL A 158 25.11 -22.63 9.54
N PRO A 159 25.09 -21.84 10.64
CA PRO A 159 24.01 -21.93 11.62
C PRO A 159 22.67 -21.48 11.04
N VAL A 160 21.55 -22.03 11.55
CA VAL A 160 20.18 -21.83 11.05
C VAL A 160 19.85 -20.34 10.82
N TRP A 161 20.13 -19.47 11.81
CA TRP A 161 19.80 -18.05 11.69
C TRP A 161 20.55 -17.34 10.55
N ARG A 162 21.82 -17.72 10.28
CA ARG A 162 22.57 -17.18 9.14
C ARG A 162 22.04 -17.74 7.82
N THR A 163 21.71 -19.03 7.77
CA THR A 163 21.05 -19.64 6.61
C THR A 163 19.75 -18.90 6.29
N THR A 164 18.93 -18.64 7.31
CA THR A 164 17.66 -17.89 7.12
C THR A 164 17.89 -16.49 6.60
N LEU A 165 18.77 -15.70 7.21
CA LEU A 165 18.93 -14.27 6.85
C LEU A 165 19.75 -14.07 5.58
N LEU A 166 20.85 -14.83 5.40
CA LEU A 166 21.80 -14.58 4.32
C LEU A 166 21.55 -15.42 3.07
N VAL A 167 20.85 -16.55 3.21
CA VAL A 167 20.56 -17.44 2.08
C VAL A 167 19.08 -17.38 1.74
N THR A 168 18.19 -17.81 2.65
CA THR A 168 16.77 -17.97 2.37
C THR A 168 16.11 -16.61 2.11
N LEU A 169 16.25 -15.66 3.03
CA LEU A 169 15.67 -14.32 2.89
C LEU A 169 16.24 -13.58 1.68
N ARG A 170 17.55 -13.70 1.45
CA ARG A 170 18.19 -13.07 0.27
C ARG A 170 17.66 -13.66 -1.04
N THR A 171 17.41 -14.97 -1.09
CA THR A 171 16.78 -15.62 -2.24
C THR A 171 15.33 -15.20 -2.43
N ALA A 172 14.59 -15.02 -1.31
CA ALA A 172 13.20 -14.57 -1.30
C ALA A 172 13.02 -13.05 -1.52
N LEU A 173 14.09 -12.25 -1.40
CA LEU A 173 14.05 -10.78 -1.39
C LEU A 173 13.27 -10.16 -2.55
N PRO A 174 13.38 -10.59 -3.82
CA PRO A 174 12.57 -10.05 -4.90
C PRO A 174 11.06 -10.19 -4.66
N GLY A 175 10.63 -11.31 -4.06
CA GLY A 175 9.24 -11.53 -3.69
C GLY A 175 8.80 -10.67 -2.50
N VAL A 176 9.64 -10.54 -1.48
CA VAL A 176 9.40 -9.66 -0.32
C VAL A 176 9.24 -8.21 -0.76
N LEU A 177 10.10 -7.71 -1.65
CA LEU A 177 9.99 -6.36 -2.21
C LEU A 177 8.68 -6.19 -2.99
N THR A 178 8.25 -7.20 -3.74
CA THR A 178 6.95 -7.18 -4.43
C THR A 178 5.80 -7.08 -3.43
N GLY A 179 5.86 -7.81 -2.32
CA GLY A 179 4.89 -7.72 -1.23
C GLY A 179 4.84 -6.34 -0.57
N LEU A 180 6.00 -5.72 -0.32
CA LEU A 180 6.08 -4.35 0.19
C LEU A 180 5.42 -3.34 -0.75
N VAL A 181 5.64 -3.46 -2.06
CA VAL A 181 5.01 -2.57 -3.04
C VAL A 181 3.50 -2.77 -3.10
N LEU A 182 3.05 -4.02 -3.01
CA LEU A 182 1.62 -4.32 -2.94
C LEU A 182 0.99 -3.66 -1.71
N ALA A 183 1.62 -3.77 -0.54
CA ALA A 183 1.18 -3.11 0.70
C ALA A 183 1.18 -1.59 0.56
N THR A 184 2.23 -1.00 -0.05
CA THR A 184 2.34 0.44 -0.31
C THR A 184 1.23 0.93 -1.24
N SER A 185 1.00 0.24 -2.36
CA SER A 185 -0.05 0.60 -3.32
C SER A 185 -1.44 0.52 -2.71
N ARG A 186 -1.68 -0.46 -1.85
CA ARG A 186 -2.92 -0.56 -1.09
C ARG A 186 -3.04 0.61 -0.12
N GLY A 187 -2.02 0.91 0.69
CA GLY A 187 -2.02 2.03 1.64
C GLY A 187 -2.30 3.38 0.99
N LEU A 188 -1.73 3.63 -0.21
CA LEU A 188 -1.98 4.85 -0.98
C LEU A 188 -3.44 5.01 -1.41
N GLY A 189 -4.16 3.91 -1.65
CA GLY A 189 -5.56 3.93 -2.07
C GLY A 189 -6.58 3.87 -0.94
N GLU A 190 -6.16 3.72 0.31
CA GLU A 190 -7.08 3.60 1.44
C GLU A 190 -7.76 4.94 1.77
N THR A 191 -9.09 4.93 1.82
CA THR A 191 -9.89 6.14 2.06
C THR A 191 -10.46 6.18 3.48
N ALA A 192 -11.15 5.12 3.91
CA ALA A 192 -11.92 5.13 5.15
C ALA A 192 -11.07 5.37 6.43
N PRO A 193 -9.91 4.72 6.62
CA PRO A 193 -9.05 5.01 7.76
C PRO A 193 -8.54 6.44 7.78
N LEU A 194 -8.19 6.99 6.61
CA LEU A 194 -7.68 8.36 6.50
C LEU A 194 -8.76 9.40 6.80
N LEU A 195 -10.00 9.20 6.33
CA LEU A 195 -11.14 10.06 6.68
C LEU A 195 -11.38 10.13 8.19
N MET A 196 -11.19 9.00 8.87
CA MET A 196 -11.44 8.88 10.31
C MET A 196 -10.28 9.40 11.17
N THR A 197 -9.05 9.47 10.65
CA THR A 197 -7.86 9.75 11.46
C THR A 197 -7.08 10.99 11.02
N ALA A 198 -6.97 11.25 9.70
CA ALA A 198 -6.32 12.45 9.15
C ALA A 198 -7.30 13.62 9.00
N ARG A 199 -8.58 13.34 8.71
CA ARG A 199 -9.70 14.28 8.52
C ARG A 199 -9.60 15.15 7.27
N GLY A 200 -8.43 15.31 6.66
CA GLY A 200 -8.19 16.23 5.55
C GLY A 200 -8.06 17.70 5.99
N THR A 201 -7.35 18.47 5.20
CA THR A 201 -7.17 19.92 5.39
C THR A 201 -6.83 20.58 4.07
N ASN A 202 -7.25 21.82 3.88
CA ASN A 202 -6.82 22.65 2.75
C ASN A 202 -5.53 23.43 3.05
N ALA A 203 -5.05 23.40 4.30
CA ALA A 203 -3.82 24.07 4.67
C ALA A 203 -2.59 23.41 4.03
N GLU A 204 -1.58 24.22 3.77
CA GLU A 204 -0.25 23.77 3.39
C GLU A 204 0.43 23.16 4.61
N ASN A 205 0.35 21.85 4.75
CA ASN A 205 1.01 21.16 5.85
C ASN A 205 1.79 19.98 5.31
N PHE A 206 3.08 20.18 5.07
CA PHE A 206 3.95 19.16 4.47
C PHE A 206 4.81 18.40 5.47
N LEU A 207 5.03 18.91 6.69
CA LEU A 207 6.01 18.31 7.61
C LEU A 207 5.46 18.09 9.02
N ASP A 208 4.33 18.68 9.37
CA ASP A 208 3.77 18.55 10.71
C ASP A 208 2.76 17.39 10.78
N PHE A 209 3.26 16.21 11.12
CA PHE A 209 2.43 15.04 11.35
C PHE A 209 1.53 15.15 12.58
N GLY A 210 1.72 16.17 13.44
CA GLY A 210 0.91 16.39 14.62
C GLY A 210 -0.46 17.02 14.36
N THR A 211 -0.71 17.47 13.14
CA THR A 211 -1.96 18.12 12.74
C THR A 211 -2.70 17.33 11.66
N THR A 212 -3.90 17.82 11.29
CA THR A 212 -4.68 17.24 10.18
C THR A 212 -3.88 17.32 8.88
N MET A 213 -3.89 16.23 8.12
CA MET A 213 -3.23 16.14 6.81
C MET A 213 -4.23 15.75 5.73
N ASN A 214 -3.98 16.22 4.50
CA ASN A 214 -4.80 15.80 3.36
C ASN A 214 -4.23 14.54 2.69
N ALA A 215 -5.06 13.87 1.90
CA ALA A 215 -4.66 12.72 1.08
C ALA A 215 -5.49 12.66 -0.19
N MET A 216 -4.90 12.14 -1.27
CA MET A 216 -5.60 11.99 -2.55
C MET A 216 -6.94 11.24 -2.43
N PRO A 217 -7.04 10.10 -1.70
CA PRO A 217 -8.33 9.44 -1.50
C PRO A 217 -9.38 10.29 -0.77
N ILE A 218 -8.95 11.17 0.14
CA ILE A 218 -9.85 12.10 0.84
C ILE A 218 -10.39 13.14 -0.15
N VAL A 219 -9.52 13.73 -0.98
CA VAL A 219 -9.92 14.70 -2.03
C VAL A 219 -10.89 14.06 -3.00
N ILE A 220 -10.60 12.85 -3.49
CA ILE A 220 -11.49 12.11 -4.39
C ILE A 220 -12.87 11.93 -3.74
N TYR A 221 -12.92 11.47 -2.49
CA TYR A 221 -14.16 11.24 -1.77
C TYR A 221 -14.98 12.52 -1.58
N GLN A 222 -14.34 13.60 -1.13
CA GLN A 222 -15.02 14.87 -0.85
C GLN A 222 -15.50 15.55 -2.13
N TYR A 223 -14.69 15.56 -3.19
CA TYR A 223 -14.98 16.27 -4.42
C TYR A 223 -15.88 15.48 -5.37
N ALA A 224 -15.90 14.16 -5.30
CA ALA A 224 -16.83 13.35 -6.10
C ALA A 224 -18.31 13.63 -5.77
N GLY A 225 -18.61 14.07 -4.55
CA GLY A 225 -19.95 14.45 -4.10
C GLY A 225 -20.22 15.96 -4.16
N ALA A 226 -19.32 16.77 -4.71
CA ALA A 226 -19.50 18.20 -4.79
C ALA A 226 -20.59 18.59 -5.79
N ALA A 227 -21.19 19.78 -5.59
CA ALA A 227 -22.24 20.28 -6.48
C ALA A 227 -21.68 20.99 -7.72
N ASP A 228 -20.42 21.41 -7.69
CA ASP A 228 -19.77 22.15 -8.77
C ASP A 228 -18.94 21.24 -9.68
N GLU A 229 -18.95 21.55 -10.98
CA GLU A 229 -18.28 20.76 -12.01
C GLU A 229 -16.74 20.76 -11.87
N ARG A 230 -16.17 21.85 -11.35
CA ARG A 230 -14.72 21.98 -11.14
C ARG A 230 -14.24 20.97 -10.09
N SER A 231 -14.87 20.91 -8.94
CA SER A 231 -14.54 19.95 -7.87
C SER A 231 -14.67 18.50 -8.36
N ILE A 232 -15.76 18.18 -9.06
CA ILE A 232 -15.95 16.86 -9.66
C ILE A 232 -14.82 16.55 -10.67
N GLY A 233 -14.44 17.52 -11.50
CA GLY A 233 -13.33 17.40 -12.44
C GLY A 233 -11.98 17.16 -11.74
N GLN A 234 -11.71 17.88 -10.65
CA GLN A 234 -10.53 17.68 -9.82
C GLN A 234 -10.52 16.31 -9.15
N ALA A 235 -11.68 15.77 -8.75
CA ALA A 235 -11.78 14.39 -8.24
C ALA A 235 -11.34 13.37 -9.30
N TRP A 236 -11.80 13.50 -10.56
CA TRP A 236 -11.37 12.63 -11.65
C TRP A 236 -9.87 12.74 -11.94
N ALA A 237 -9.34 13.98 -11.98
CA ALA A 237 -7.93 14.20 -12.19
C ALA A 237 -7.07 13.65 -11.04
N THR A 238 -7.51 13.83 -9.78
CA THR A 238 -6.85 13.26 -8.60
C THR A 238 -6.84 11.72 -8.64
N ALA A 239 -7.96 11.10 -9.06
CA ALA A 239 -8.04 9.66 -9.22
C ALA A 239 -7.05 9.13 -10.27
N LEU A 240 -6.91 9.85 -11.40
CA LEU A 240 -5.91 9.49 -12.42
C LEU A 240 -4.48 9.64 -11.89
N VAL A 241 -4.18 10.72 -11.17
CA VAL A 241 -2.85 10.93 -10.55
C VAL A 241 -2.53 9.80 -9.57
N LEU A 242 -3.46 9.46 -8.68
CA LEU A 242 -3.30 8.35 -7.73
C LEU A 242 -3.04 7.02 -8.45
N MET A 243 -3.81 6.73 -9.50
CA MET A 243 -3.66 5.52 -10.31
C MET A 243 -2.30 5.47 -11.00
N VAL A 244 -1.83 6.58 -11.56
CA VAL A 244 -0.50 6.68 -12.20
C VAL A 244 0.62 6.48 -11.18
N ILE A 245 0.54 7.10 -10.00
CA ILE A 245 1.53 6.91 -8.92
C ILE A 245 1.58 5.44 -8.48
N ALA A 246 0.42 4.83 -8.20
CA ALA A 246 0.35 3.43 -7.80
C ALA A 246 0.90 2.49 -8.88
N LEU A 247 0.57 2.74 -10.15
CA LEU A 247 1.07 1.95 -11.28
C LEU A 247 2.59 2.13 -11.44
N ALA A 248 3.08 3.37 -11.38
CA ALA A 248 4.51 3.68 -11.50
C ALA A 248 5.33 2.97 -10.40
N LEU A 249 4.86 2.98 -9.14
CA LEU A 249 5.51 2.25 -8.06
C LEU A 249 5.57 0.73 -8.34
N ASN A 250 4.47 0.14 -8.81
CA ASN A 250 4.42 -1.28 -9.14
C ASN A 250 5.37 -1.63 -10.30
N VAL A 251 5.40 -0.82 -11.36
CA VAL A 251 6.26 -1.04 -12.53
C VAL A 251 7.74 -0.89 -12.16
N LEU A 252 8.11 0.17 -11.43
CA LEU A 252 9.49 0.45 -11.02
C LEU A 252 10.11 -0.72 -10.23
N VAL A 253 9.35 -1.27 -9.27
CA VAL A 253 9.87 -2.37 -8.47
C VAL A 253 9.92 -3.67 -9.26
N ARG A 254 8.92 -3.98 -10.08
CA ARG A 254 8.96 -5.15 -10.96
C ARG A 254 10.15 -5.09 -11.93
N TRP A 255 10.40 -3.94 -12.51
CA TRP A 255 11.53 -3.77 -13.44
C TRP A 255 12.89 -4.03 -12.74
N ARG A 256 13.07 -3.52 -11.52
CA ARG A 256 14.30 -3.79 -10.75
C ARG A 256 14.42 -5.24 -10.30
N THR A 257 13.32 -5.88 -9.89
CA THR A 257 13.34 -7.27 -9.40
C THR A 257 13.55 -8.28 -10.54
N VAL A 258 13.11 -8.00 -11.76
CA VAL A 258 13.36 -8.85 -12.94
C VAL A 258 14.82 -8.77 -13.36
N ASN A 259 15.40 -7.57 -13.43
CA ASN A 259 16.77 -7.36 -13.85
C ASN A 259 17.81 -7.94 -12.85
N SER A 260 17.47 -8.04 -11.56
CA SER A 260 18.35 -8.66 -10.56
C SER A 260 18.42 -10.21 -10.63
N ARG A 261 17.58 -10.86 -11.43
CA ARG A 261 17.63 -12.32 -11.67
C ARG A 261 18.53 -12.70 -12.85
N VAL A 262 18.95 -11.73 -13.65
CA VAL A 262 19.75 -11.95 -14.88
C VAL A 262 21.23 -11.58 -14.65
N ALA A 263 21.57 -10.94 -13.56
CA ALA A 263 22.93 -10.64 -13.11
C ALA A 263 23.35 -11.56 -11.97
#